data_0b11062513792975b8133ce41cd0714e
#
_entry.id   0b11062513792975b8133ce41cd0714e
#
_cell.length_a   1.000
_cell.length_b   1.000
_cell.length_c   1.000
_cell.angle_alpha   90.00
_cell.angle_beta   90.00
_cell.angle_gamma   90.00
#
_symmetry.space_group_name_H-M   'P 1'
#
loop_
_entity.id
_entity.type
_entity.pdbx_description
1 polymer ?
#
loop_
_entity_poly.entity_id
_entity_poly.type
_entity_poly.pdbx_seq_one_letter_code
_entity_poly.pdbx_strand_id
1 'polypeptide(L)'
;EALIPVVVLIGMLAFNVYVYGDASLGGSNQFVLLLGAAVAAIVGFFNKVSYKKMLDEVAENIKSTAGAILILLMVGSLAGTWLVSGIIPSMIYYGLQILSPAIFLPATLIICSVISIATGSSWTTSATVGIALIGIGGALGFDLGMVAGAVISGAYFGDKLSPMSDTTNLAPAMAGTDLFTHIKYMTLTTIPTYVITLIIFIVLGLTVETHGTANTAALLEDIQKAFNISPWLFLVPIIVIGLIVKKTEPLIALLVGTLLGAIFALIFQPEIILMLSGAKELNFIT
;
A
#
# COMPACT_ATOMS: atom_id res chain seq x y z
N GLU A 1 21.82 23.30 16.70
CA GLU A 1 21.79 23.79 15.31
C GLU A 1 21.18 22.74 14.34
N ALA A 2 21.50 21.44 14.49
CA ALA A 2 20.94 20.37 13.64
C ALA A 2 19.39 20.27 13.62
N LEU A 3 18.73 20.75 14.67
CA LEU A 3 17.26 20.79 14.76
C LEU A 3 16.63 21.95 13.98
N ILE A 4 17.40 22.98 13.60
CA ILE A 4 16.85 24.16 12.90
C ILE A 4 16.15 23.77 11.59
N PRO A 5 16.78 23.01 10.67
CA PRO A 5 16.12 22.60 9.43
C PRO A 5 14.85 21.79 9.68
N VAL A 6 14.86 20.93 10.70
CA VAL A 6 13.72 20.07 11.05
C VAL A 6 12.54 20.91 11.54
N VAL A 7 12.78 21.83 12.48
CA VAL A 7 11.73 22.70 13.04
C VAL A 7 11.16 23.63 11.96
N VAL A 8 12.03 24.20 11.12
CA VAL A 8 11.59 25.05 9.99
C VAL A 8 10.77 24.23 9.00
N LEU A 9 11.20 23.03 8.63
CA LEU A 9 10.48 22.15 7.72
C LEU A 9 9.10 21.77 8.28
N ILE A 10 9.03 21.37 9.55
CA ILE A 10 7.74 21.03 10.20
C ILE A 10 6.81 22.26 10.19
N GLY A 11 7.32 23.44 10.52
CA GLY A 11 6.55 24.67 10.49
C GLY A 11 6.00 25.01 9.09
N MET A 12 6.83 24.87 8.06
CA MET A 12 6.42 25.10 6.67
C MET A 12 5.40 24.06 6.20
N LEU A 13 5.57 22.77 6.55
CA LEU A 13 4.60 21.72 6.20
C LEU A 13 3.27 21.94 6.91
N ALA A 14 3.29 22.28 8.20
CA ALA A 14 2.08 22.59 8.95
C ALA A 14 1.33 23.79 8.34
N PHE A 15 2.05 24.86 7.97
CA PHE A 15 1.49 26.02 7.30
C PHE A 15 0.91 25.64 5.92
N ASN A 16 1.62 24.81 5.13
CA ASN A 16 1.16 24.33 3.85
C ASN A 16 -0.16 23.55 3.96
N VAL A 17 -0.26 22.63 4.92
CA VAL A 17 -1.50 21.89 5.17
C VAL A 17 -2.62 22.80 5.65
N TYR A 18 -2.31 23.79 6.50
CA TYR A 18 -3.29 24.77 6.98
C TYR A 18 -3.88 25.59 5.84
N VAL A 19 -3.05 25.99 4.84
CA VAL A 19 -3.49 26.83 3.72
C VAL A 19 -4.19 26.02 2.62
N TYR A 20 -3.67 24.86 2.27
CA TYR A 20 -4.11 24.09 1.10
C TYR A 20 -4.94 22.84 1.44
N GLY A 21 -5.04 22.44 2.72
CA GLY A 21 -5.77 21.21 3.13
C GLY A 21 -5.30 19.98 2.32
N ASP A 22 -6.24 19.23 1.78
CA ASP A 22 -5.96 18.03 0.99
C ASP A 22 -5.19 18.33 -0.32
N ALA A 23 -5.33 19.54 -0.88
CA ALA A 23 -4.59 19.97 -2.07
C ALA A 23 -3.09 20.21 -1.80
N SER A 24 -2.65 20.20 -0.53
CA SER A 24 -1.24 20.36 -0.16
C SER A 24 -0.32 19.31 -0.80
N LEU A 25 -0.84 18.11 -1.13
CA LEU A 25 -0.10 17.03 -1.77
C LEU A 25 0.17 17.26 -3.27
N GLY A 26 -0.51 18.21 -3.89
CA GLY A 26 -0.48 18.50 -5.33
C GLY A 26 0.66 19.40 -5.81
N GLY A 27 1.85 19.36 -5.18
CA GLY A 27 3.04 20.11 -5.62
C GLY A 27 3.59 21.06 -4.57
N SER A 28 2.75 21.69 -3.76
CA SER A 28 3.21 22.62 -2.71
C SER A 28 4.07 21.92 -1.65
N ASN A 29 3.78 20.67 -1.30
CA ASN A 29 4.61 19.85 -0.41
C ASN A 29 6.04 19.67 -0.97
N GLN A 30 6.16 19.36 -2.26
CA GLN A 30 7.47 19.19 -2.92
C GLN A 30 8.28 20.48 -2.86
N PHE A 31 7.64 21.61 -3.07
CA PHE A 31 8.29 22.92 -2.95
C PHE A 31 8.76 23.21 -1.52
N VAL A 32 7.94 22.90 -0.51
CA VAL A 32 8.31 23.01 0.91
C VAL A 32 9.50 22.11 1.26
N LEU A 33 9.54 20.87 0.73
CA LEU A 33 10.68 19.97 0.94
C LEU A 33 11.97 20.53 0.33
N LEU A 34 11.91 21.15 -0.85
CA LEU A 34 13.07 21.83 -1.45
C LEU A 34 13.54 23.01 -0.63
N LEU A 35 12.62 23.82 -0.08
CA LEU A 35 12.97 24.90 0.83
C LEU A 35 13.61 24.38 2.12
N GLY A 36 13.10 23.27 2.69
CA GLY A 36 13.69 22.61 3.83
C GLY A 36 15.12 22.13 3.56
N ALA A 37 15.35 21.56 2.38
CA ALA A 37 16.70 21.18 1.95
C ALA A 37 17.62 22.39 1.79
N ALA A 38 17.12 23.52 1.27
CA ALA A 38 17.89 24.76 1.20
C ALA A 38 18.28 25.27 2.59
N VAL A 39 17.36 25.26 3.56
CA VAL A 39 17.66 25.64 4.95
C VAL A 39 18.71 24.70 5.55
N ALA A 40 18.62 23.39 5.31
CA ALA A 40 19.63 22.42 5.75
C ALA A 40 21.01 22.72 5.14
N ALA A 41 21.06 23.05 3.86
CA ALA A 41 22.31 23.41 3.19
C ALA A 41 22.91 24.71 3.74
N ILE A 42 22.09 25.71 4.04
CA ILE A 42 22.54 26.97 4.67
C ILE A 42 23.13 26.69 6.06
N VAL A 43 22.45 25.91 6.90
CA VAL A 43 22.95 25.51 8.23
C VAL A 43 24.24 24.71 8.09
N GLY A 44 24.32 23.79 7.13
CA GLY A 44 25.55 23.04 6.83
C GLY A 44 26.70 23.95 6.42
N PHE A 45 26.44 24.97 5.60
CA PHE A 45 27.45 25.96 5.21
C PHE A 45 28.02 26.75 6.40
N PHE A 46 27.13 27.20 7.29
CA PHE A 46 27.58 27.89 8.51
C PHE A 46 28.38 26.97 9.44
N ASN A 47 28.13 25.68 9.43
CA ASN A 47 28.88 24.64 10.14
C ASN A 47 30.13 24.17 9.38
N LYS A 48 30.54 24.88 8.30
CA LYS A 48 31.73 24.59 7.48
C LYS A 48 31.71 23.22 6.82
N VAL A 49 30.51 22.65 6.54
CA VAL A 49 30.35 21.43 5.75
C VAL A 49 30.54 21.81 4.28
N SER A 50 31.45 21.12 3.59
CA SER A 50 31.68 21.39 2.17
C SER A 50 30.48 20.97 1.32
N TYR A 51 30.22 21.68 0.23
CA TYR A 51 29.17 21.37 -0.73
C TYR A 51 29.28 19.94 -1.27
N LYS A 52 30.53 19.51 -1.56
CA LYS A 52 30.77 18.13 -2.01
C LYS A 52 30.29 17.09 -0.99
N LYS A 53 30.60 17.28 0.30
CA LYS A 53 30.13 16.38 1.36
C LYS A 53 28.61 16.36 1.46
N MET A 54 27.94 17.51 1.32
CA MET A 54 26.47 17.55 1.32
C MET A 54 25.89 16.74 0.15
N LEU A 55 26.47 16.85 -1.06
CA LEU A 55 26.03 16.06 -2.21
C LEU A 55 26.32 14.56 -2.05
N ASP A 56 27.46 14.20 -1.48
CA ASP A 56 27.80 12.80 -1.22
C ASP A 56 26.78 12.17 -0.25
N GLU A 57 26.37 12.89 0.80
CA GLU A 57 25.35 12.44 1.75
C GLU A 57 23.96 12.32 1.09
N VAL A 58 23.59 13.24 0.19
CA VAL A 58 22.35 13.13 -0.60
C VAL A 58 22.40 11.88 -1.48
N ALA A 59 23.49 11.63 -2.17
CA ALA A 59 23.66 10.45 -3.02
C ALA A 59 23.56 9.15 -2.22
N GLU A 60 24.19 9.09 -1.04
CA GLU A 60 24.10 7.92 -0.15
C GLU A 60 22.66 7.69 0.36
N ASN A 61 21.94 8.77 0.72
CA ASN A 61 20.52 8.68 1.08
C ASN A 61 19.65 8.17 -0.08
N ILE A 62 19.83 8.67 -1.30
CA ILE A 62 19.11 8.18 -2.48
C ILE A 62 19.40 6.70 -2.69
N LYS A 63 20.66 6.28 -2.58
CA LYS A 63 21.04 4.88 -2.70
C LYS A 63 20.37 4.01 -1.64
N SER A 64 20.32 4.45 -0.39
CA SER A 64 19.70 3.70 0.71
C SER A 64 18.17 3.59 0.56
N THR A 65 17.51 4.59 -0.05
CA THR A 65 16.05 4.63 -0.25
C THR A 65 15.61 4.10 -1.61
N ALA A 66 16.53 3.80 -2.53
CA ALA A 66 16.21 3.36 -3.89
C ALA A 66 15.28 2.14 -3.93
N GLY A 67 15.50 1.16 -3.05
CA GLY A 67 14.64 -0.03 -2.94
C GLY A 67 13.18 0.31 -2.64
N ALA A 68 12.94 1.21 -1.67
CA ALA A 68 11.60 1.66 -1.31
C ALA A 68 10.93 2.41 -2.47
N ILE A 69 11.67 3.27 -3.18
CA ILE A 69 11.15 4.01 -4.34
C ILE A 69 10.76 3.04 -5.46
N LEU A 70 11.59 2.04 -5.74
CA LEU A 70 11.29 1.01 -6.75
C LEU A 70 10.05 0.18 -6.38
N ILE A 71 9.90 -0.18 -5.10
CA ILE A 71 8.69 -0.87 -4.64
C ILE A 71 7.45 0.00 -4.88
N LEU A 72 7.49 1.30 -4.53
CA LEU A 72 6.35 2.21 -4.76
C LEU A 72 5.99 2.32 -6.24
N LEU A 73 6.97 2.41 -7.13
CA LEU A 73 6.75 2.43 -8.58
C LEU A 73 6.13 1.11 -9.07
N MET A 74 6.62 -0.03 -8.57
CA MET A 74 6.06 -1.34 -8.91
C MET A 74 4.64 -1.53 -8.38
N VAL A 75 4.33 -1.01 -7.20
CA VAL A 75 2.97 -1.01 -6.62
C VAL A 75 2.00 -0.26 -7.54
N GLY A 76 2.37 0.93 -8.01
CA GLY A 76 1.56 1.70 -8.96
C GLY A 76 1.34 0.95 -10.27
N SER A 77 2.41 0.33 -10.81
CA SER A 77 2.34 -0.49 -12.03
C SER A 77 1.46 -1.73 -11.84
N LEU A 78 1.58 -2.41 -10.69
CA LEU A 78 0.75 -3.56 -10.35
C LEU A 78 -0.74 -3.16 -10.27
N ALA A 79 -1.04 -2.08 -9.54
CA ALA A 79 -2.42 -1.60 -9.39
C ALA A 79 -3.04 -1.25 -10.74
N GLY A 80 -2.31 -0.57 -11.61
CA GLY A 80 -2.75 -0.23 -12.96
C GLY A 80 -3.02 -1.47 -13.82
N THR A 81 -2.08 -2.41 -13.88
CA THR A 81 -2.25 -3.65 -14.66
C THR A 81 -3.35 -4.56 -14.11
N TRP A 82 -3.49 -4.66 -12.79
CA TRP A 82 -4.56 -5.46 -12.17
C TRP A 82 -5.94 -4.83 -12.35
N LEU A 83 -6.03 -3.51 -12.44
CA LEU A 83 -7.28 -2.83 -12.78
C LEU A 83 -7.68 -3.13 -14.23
N VAL A 84 -6.77 -2.90 -15.18
CA VAL A 84 -7.03 -3.10 -16.62
C VAL A 84 -7.29 -4.56 -16.95
N SER A 85 -6.60 -5.51 -16.30
CA SER A 85 -6.79 -6.96 -16.53
C SER A 85 -8.09 -7.50 -15.95
N GLY A 86 -8.86 -6.72 -15.18
CA GLY A 86 -10.07 -7.19 -14.51
C GLY A 86 -9.80 -8.00 -13.23
N ILE A 87 -8.54 -8.09 -12.76
CA ILE A 87 -8.20 -8.78 -11.50
C ILE A 87 -8.86 -8.07 -10.33
N ILE A 88 -8.62 -6.74 -10.16
CA ILE A 88 -9.26 -5.95 -9.10
C ILE A 88 -10.79 -5.96 -9.25
N PRO A 89 -11.39 -5.69 -10.40
CA PRO A 89 -12.82 -5.83 -10.60
C PRO A 89 -13.39 -7.20 -10.20
N SER A 90 -12.69 -8.30 -10.54
CA SER A 90 -13.12 -9.64 -10.13
C SER A 90 -13.01 -9.84 -8.61
N MET A 91 -11.97 -9.32 -7.96
CA MET A 91 -11.84 -9.36 -6.50
C MET A 91 -12.96 -8.56 -5.82
N ILE A 92 -13.33 -7.40 -6.36
CA ILE A 92 -14.47 -6.61 -5.87
C ILE A 92 -15.78 -7.40 -6.09
N TYR A 93 -16.00 -7.92 -7.27
CA TYR A 93 -17.21 -8.66 -7.62
C TYR A 93 -17.48 -9.85 -6.70
N TYR A 94 -16.49 -10.73 -6.51
CA TYR A 94 -16.63 -11.87 -5.60
C TYR A 94 -16.58 -11.47 -4.13
N GLY A 95 -15.78 -10.46 -3.79
CA GLY A 95 -15.70 -9.92 -2.43
C GLY A 95 -17.03 -9.37 -1.92
N LEU A 96 -17.77 -8.66 -2.77
CA LEU A 96 -19.11 -8.13 -2.44
C LEU A 96 -20.16 -9.23 -2.23
N GLN A 97 -19.97 -10.41 -2.79
CA GLN A 97 -20.87 -11.54 -2.58
C GLN A 97 -20.59 -12.30 -1.27
N ILE A 98 -19.37 -12.19 -0.74
CA ILE A 98 -18.91 -12.94 0.45
C ILE A 98 -18.90 -12.07 1.70
N LEU A 99 -18.47 -10.81 1.58
CA LEU A 99 -18.24 -9.91 2.71
C LEU A 99 -19.44 -8.99 2.92
N SER A 100 -20.13 -9.16 4.05
CA SER A 100 -21.16 -8.21 4.46
C SER A 100 -20.52 -6.95 5.08
N PRO A 101 -21.17 -5.78 4.98
CA PRO A 101 -20.65 -4.54 5.56
C PRO A 101 -20.29 -4.64 7.04
N ALA A 102 -21.13 -5.29 7.85
CA ALA A 102 -20.94 -5.39 9.29
C ALA A 102 -19.62 -6.04 9.73
N ILE A 103 -19.13 -7.02 8.95
CA ILE A 103 -17.90 -7.74 9.26
C ILE A 103 -16.72 -7.31 8.39
N PHE A 104 -16.92 -6.42 7.43
CA PHE A 104 -15.92 -6.08 6.43
C PHE A 104 -14.64 -5.48 7.04
N LEU A 105 -14.76 -4.47 7.90
CA LEU A 105 -13.60 -3.81 8.51
C LEU A 105 -12.76 -4.76 9.40
N PRO A 106 -13.36 -5.50 10.35
CA PRO A 106 -12.60 -6.47 11.14
C PRO A 106 -12.04 -7.62 10.28
N ALA A 107 -12.75 -8.09 9.26
CA ALA A 107 -12.23 -9.10 8.33
C ALA A 107 -11.02 -8.56 7.55
N THR A 108 -11.07 -7.32 7.06
CA THR A 108 -9.96 -6.63 6.40
C THR A 108 -8.72 -6.59 7.29
N LEU A 109 -8.88 -6.18 8.54
CA LEU A 109 -7.79 -6.16 9.53
C LEU A 109 -7.16 -7.55 9.69
N ILE A 110 -8.00 -8.59 9.90
CA ILE A 110 -7.53 -9.97 10.13
C ILE A 110 -6.85 -10.55 8.88
N ILE A 111 -7.44 -10.38 7.71
CA ILE A 111 -6.88 -10.88 6.44
C ILE A 111 -5.50 -10.27 6.20
N CYS A 112 -5.38 -8.95 6.32
CA CYS A 112 -4.09 -8.26 6.16
C CYS A 112 -3.06 -8.72 7.22
N SER A 113 -3.49 -8.97 8.45
CA SER A 113 -2.61 -9.47 9.52
C SER A 113 -2.05 -10.85 9.19
N VAL A 114 -2.91 -11.79 8.78
CA VAL A 114 -2.50 -13.17 8.45
C VAL A 114 -1.54 -13.17 7.27
N ILE A 115 -1.85 -12.42 6.22
CA ILE A 115 -1.00 -12.34 5.04
C ILE A 115 0.33 -11.68 5.38
N SER A 116 0.32 -10.60 6.16
CA SER A 116 1.55 -9.90 6.56
C SER A 116 2.43 -10.73 7.48
N ILE A 117 1.87 -11.52 8.40
CA ILE A 117 2.65 -12.50 9.20
C ILE A 117 3.33 -13.50 8.27
N ALA A 118 2.60 -14.03 7.29
CA ALA A 118 3.12 -15.03 6.36
C ALA A 118 4.18 -14.48 5.42
N THR A 119 4.04 -13.23 4.98
CA THR A 119 4.94 -12.57 4.01
C THR A 119 6.10 -11.83 4.66
N GLY A 120 5.95 -11.40 5.90
CA GLY A 120 6.91 -10.55 6.60
C GLY A 120 7.00 -9.11 6.05
N SER A 121 5.99 -8.65 5.31
CA SER A 121 6.04 -7.33 4.66
C SER A 121 4.71 -6.60 4.70
N SER A 122 4.68 -5.47 5.39
CA SER A 122 3.53 -4.55 5.40
C SER A 122 3.31 -3.89 4.04
N TRP A 123 4.38 -3.54 3.34
CA TRP A 123 4.34 -2.94 2.01
C TRP A 123 3.68 -3.85 0.98
N THR A 124 4.14 -5.09 0.91
CA THR A 124 3.62 -6.06 -0.05
C THR A 124 2.16 -6.41 0.24
N THR A 125 1.80 -6.58 1.52
CA THR A 125 0.41 -6.85 1.92
C THR A 125 -0.51 -5.71 1.53
N SER A 126 -0.13 -4.47 1.82
CA SER A 126 -0.91 -3.27 1.46
C SER A 126 -1.03 -3.10 -0.05
N ALA A 127 0.06 -3.36 -0.78
CA ALA A 127 0.13 -3.20 -2.24
C ALA A 127 -0.62 -4.26 -3.03
N THR A 128 -0.87 -5.42 -2.46
CA THR A 128 -1.57 -6.53 -3.14
C THR A 128 -3.01 -6.65 -2.65
N VAL A 129 -3.21 -7.35 -1.55
CA VAL A 129 -4.54 -7.59 -0.99
C VAL A 129 -5.19 -6.31 -0.48
N GLY A 130 -4.39 -5.36 0.05
CA GLY A 130 -4.90 -4.08 0.53
C GLY A 130 -5.61 -3.28 -0.54
N ILE A 131 -5.08 -3.21 -1.77
CA ILE A 131 -5.71 -2.47 -2.87
C ILE A 131 -7.09 -3.07 -3.20
N ALA A 132 -7.20 -4.39 -3.26
CA ALA A 132 -8.47 -5.05 -3.51
C ALA A 132 -9.50 -4.80 -2.39
N LEU A 133 -9.06 -4.86 -1.13
CA LEU A 133 -9.91 -4.58 0.02
C LEU A 133 -10.37 -3.12 0.05
N ILE A 134 -9.53 -2.17 -0.33
CA ILE A 134 -9.92 -0.76 -0.50
C ILE A 134 -11.01 -0.63 -1.57
N GLY A 135 -10.87 -1.32 -2.70
CA GLY A 135 -11.89 -1.35 -3.75
C GLY A 135 -13.23 -1.94 -3.27
N ILE A 136 -13.18 -3.06 -2.55
CA ILE A 136 -14.38 -3.69 -1.96
C ILE A 136 -15.03 -2.76 -0.94
N GLY A 137 -14.26 -2.16 -0.04
CA GLY A 137 -14.76 -1.26 0.98
C GLY A 137 -15.41 0.00 0.42
N GLY A 138 -14.81 0.59 -0.62
CA GLY A 138 -15.41 1.71 -1.36
C GLY A 138 -16.73 1.30 -2.03
N ALA A 139 -16.79 0.11 -2.62
CA ALA A 139 -18.01 -0.44 -3.22
C ALA A 139 -19.12 -0.74 -2.18
N LEU A 140 -18.74 -1.11 -0.95
CA LEU A 140 -19.67 -1.26 0.18
C LEU A 140 -20.09 0.09 0.80
N GLY A 141 -19.53 1.22 0.35
CA GLY A 141 -19.87 2.56 0.81
C GLY A 141 -19.13 3.00 2.08
N PHE A 142 -18.03 2.35 2.44
CA PHE A 142 -17.16 2.81 3.51
C PHE A 142 -16.28 3.98 3.05
N ASP A 143 -15.94 4.86 3.98
CA ASP A 143 -14.87 5.84 3.78
C ASP A 143 -13.55 5.13 3.50
N LEU A 144 -12.85 5.54 2.41
CA LEU A 144 -11.62 4.89 1.97
C LEU A 144 -10.48 5.00 2.99
N GLY A 145 -10.44 6.11 3.76
CA GLY A 145 -9.46 6.29 4.83
C GLY A 145 -9.67 5.29 5.97
N MET A 146 -10.94 4.97 6.29
CA MET A 146 -11.28 3.97 7.30
C MET A 146 -10.84 2.56 6.86
N VAL A 147 -11.11 2.20 5.60
CA VAL A 147 -10.67 0.93 5.02
C VAL A 147 -9.15 0.85 4.95
N ALA A 148 -8.49 1.92 4.50
CA ALA A 148 -7.03 1.99 4.48
C ALA A 148 -6.44 1.85 5.88
N GLY A 149 -7.08 2.44 6.90
CA GLY A 149 -6.71 2.26 8.30
C GLY A 149 -6.75 0.81 8.74
N ALA A 150 -7.79 0.05 8.38
CA ALA A 150 -7.89 -1.39 8.68
C ALA A 150 -6.81 -2.20 7.95
N VAL A 151 -6.57 -1.93 6.67
CA VAL A 151 -5.52 -2.56 5.85
C VAL A 151 -4.14 -2.33 6.47
N ILE A 152 -3.79 -1.08 6.73
CA ILE A 152 -2.47 -0.70 7.26
C ILE A 152 -2.26 -1.27 8.65
N SER A 153 -3.27 -1.19 9.53
CA SER A 153 -3.18 -1.74 10.88
C SER A 153 -2.92 -3.24 10.87
N GLY A 154 -3.60 -4.00 10.00
CA GLY A 154 -3.36 -5.42 9.84
C GLY A 154 -1.99 -5.73 9.25
N ALA A 155 -1.60 -5.00 8.22
CA ALA A 155 -0.31 -5.17 7.55
C ALA A 155 0.87 -4.92 8.51
N TYR A 156 0.81 -3.85 9.30
CA TYR A 156 1.85 -3.53 10.29
C TYR A 156 1.88 -4.51 11.47
N PHE A 157 0.72 -5.00 11.92
CA PHE A 157 0.66 -6.03 12.95
C PHE A 157 1.45 -7.27 12.53
N GLY A 158 1.19 -7.77 11.32
CA GLY A 158 1.86 -8.94 10.80
C GLY A 158 3.36 -8.73 10.59
N ASP A 159 3.74 -7.61 10.01
CA ASP A 159 5.12 -7.24 9.77
C ASP A 159 5.94 -7.22 11.07
N LYS A 160 5.42 -6.62 12.14
CA LYS A 160 6.09 -6.55 13.44
C LYS A 160 6.27 -7.90 14.15
N LEU A 161 5.39 -8.85 13.94
CA LEU A 161 5.42 -10.16 14.59
C LEU A 161 6.00 -11.28 13.72
N SER A 162 6.24 -10.99 12.44
CA SER A 162 6.81 -11.96 11.52
C SER A 162 8.33 -12.09 11.70
N PRO A 163 8.86 -13.29 11.91
CA PRO A 163 10.30 -13.53 11.90
C PRO A 163 10.91 -13.35 10.50
N MET A 164 10.09 -13.15 9.49
CA MET A 164 10.51 -12.93 8.10
C MET A 164 10.63 -11.44 7.73
N SER A 165 10.19 -10.54 8.60
CA SER A 165 10.25 -9.10 8.38
C SER A 165 11.67 -8.57 8.52
N ASP A 166 12.09 -7.74 7.55
CA ASP A 166 13.40 -7.10 7.57
C ASP A 166 13.56 -6.19 8.81
N THR A 167 12.52 -5.42 9.13
CA THR A 167 12.53 -4.50 10.28
C THR A 167 12.60 -5.26 11.61
N THR A 168 11.87 -6.36 11.73
CA THR A 168 11.87 -7.22 12.92
C THR A 168 13.18 -7.95 13.11
N ASN A 169 13.91 -8.25 12.04
CA ASN A 169 15.25 -8.86 12.11
C ASN A 169 16.34 -7.82 12.37
N LEU A 170 16.26 -6.64 11.76
CA LEU A 170 17.30 -5.62 11.88
C LEU A 170 17.39 -5.04 13.30
N ALA A 171 16.26 -4.76 13.94
CA ALA A 171 16.22 -4.12 15.25
C ALA A 171 16.98 -4.93 16.34
N PRO A 172 16.71 -6.24 16.55
CA PRO A 172 17.46 -7.02 17.54
C PRO A 172 18.92 -7.23 17.16
N ALA A 173 19.25 -7.36 15.87
CA ALA A 173 20.62 -7.47 15.40
C ALA A 173 21.44 -6.24 15.79
N MET A 174 20.87 -5.04 15.62
CA MET A 174 21.52 -3.78 16.01
C MET A 174 21.57 -3.58 17.55
N ALA A 175 20.58 -4.11 18.28
CA ALA A 175 20.52 -4.04 19.74
C ALA A 175 21.34 -5.14 20.43
N GLY A 176 21.90 -6.11 19.70
CA GLY A 176 22.66 -7.24 20.25
C GLY A 176 21.80 -8.25 21.02
N THR A 177 20.54 -8.42 20.64
CA THR A 177 19.62 -9.38 21.24
C THR A 177 19.14 -10.43 20.22
N ASP A 178 18.50 -11.51 20.73
CA ASP A 178 17.95 -12.57 19.90
C ASP A 178 16.60 -12.18 19.29
N LEU A 179 16.36 -12.59 18.04
CA LEU A 179 15.14 -12.30 17.27
C LEU A 179 13.87 -12.74 18.00
N PHE A 180 13.82 -13.98 18.49
CA PHE A 180 12.61 -14.51 19.12
C PHE A 180 12.34 -13.87 20.49
N THR A 181 13.40 -13.50 21.20
CA THR A 181 13.30 -12.69 22.42
C THR A 181 12.71 -11.31 22.09
N HIS A 182 13.17 -10.67 21.04
CA HIS A 182 12.63 -9.39 20.57
C HIS A 182 11.13 -9.53 20.22
N ILE A 183 10.74 -10.50 19.38
CA ILE A 183 9.35 -10.75 19.01
C ILE A 183 8.48 -10.98 20.27
N LYS A 184 8.95 -11.78 21.22
CA LYS A 184 8.25 -12.05 22.48
C LYS A 184 7.97 -10.77 23.27
N TYR A 185 8.92 -9.85 23.35
CA TYR A 185 8.69 -8.56 24.02
C TYR A 185 7.76 -7.66 23.21
N MET A 186 7.86 -7.66 21.88
CA MET A 186 6.96 -6.91 21.02
C MET A 186 5.50 -7.37 21.15
N THR A 187 5.24 -8.66 21.39
CA THR A 187 3.86 -9.15 21.60
C THR A 187 3.17 -8.48 22.78
N LEU A 188 3.90 -8.09 23.83
CA LEU A 188 3.35 -7.45 25.03
C LEU A 188 2.72 -6.06 24.70
N THR A 189 3.23 -5.36 23.71
CA THR A 189 2.70 -4.06 23.29
C THR A 189 1.79 -4.18 22.07
N THR A 190 2.15 -5.05 21.15
CA THR A 190 1.46 -5.17 19.86
C THR A 190 0.11 -5.89 19.98
N ILE A 191 0.02 -6.96 20.78
CA ILE A 191 -1.26 -7.71 20.95
C ILE A 191 -2.33 -6.85 21.63
N PRO A 192 -2.08 -6.16 22.76
CA PRO A 192 -3.09 -5.30 23.38
C PRO A 192 -3.57 -4.20 22.42
N THR A 193 -2.64 -3.55 21.71
CA THR A 193 -2.98 -2.52 20.72
C THR A 193 -3.84 -3.09 19.59
N TYR A 194 -3.49 -4.27 19.08
CA TYR A 194 -4.24 -4.94 18.03
C TYR A 194 -5.66 -5.32 18.47
N VAL A 195 -5.82 -5.83 19.69
CA VAL A 195 -7.13 -6.16 20.26
C VAL A 195 -8.00 -4.91 20.36
N ILE A 196 -7.45 -3.79 20.84
CA ILE A 196 -8.17 -2.51 20.89
C ILE A 196 -8.56 -2.08 19.47
N THR A 197 -7.65 -2.13 18.53
CA THR A 197 -7.90 -1.78 17.12
C THR A 197 -8.98 -2.69 16.51
N LEU A 198 -8.94 -3.99 16.78
CA LEU A 198 -9.97 -4.93 16.32
C LEU A 198 -11.35 -4.59 16.89
N ILE A 199 -11.42 -4.28 18.18
CA ILE A 199 -12.68 -3.84 18.83
C ILE A 199 -13.20 -2.56 18.16
N ILE A 200 -12.34 -1.58 17.92
CA ILE A 200 -12.71 -0.35 17.22
C ILE A 200 -13.30 -0.66 15.84
N PHE A 201 -12.66 -1.50 15.03
CA PHE A 201 -13.17 -1.85 13.70
C PHE A 201 -14.45 -2.71 13.75
N ILE A 202 -14.64 -3.54 14.79
CA ILE A 202 -15.92 -4.23 15.00
C ILE A 202 -17.02 -3.20 15.29
N VAL A 203 -16.78 -2.26 16.19
CA VAL A 203 -17.76 -1.21 16.54
C VAL A 203 -18.06 -0.36 15.30
N LEU A 204 -17.05 0.08 14.57
CA LEU A 204 -17.23 0.86 13.35
C LEU A 204 -18.01 0.07 12.28
N GLY A 205 -17.71 -1.21 12.08
CA GLY A 205 -18.45 -2.06 11.13
C GLY A 205 -19.92 -2.25 11.48
N LEU A 206 -20.28 -2.19 12.78
CA LEU A 206 -21.64 -2.31 13.25
C LEU A 206 -22.40 -0.97 13.32
N THR A 207 -21.70 0.15 13.46
CA THR A 207 -22.32 1.46 13.72
C THR A 207 -22.29 2.41 12.53
N VAL A 208 -21.34 2.24 11.62
CA VAL A 208 -21.24 3.10 10.43
C VAL A 208 -22.33 2.71 9.44
N GLU A 209 -23.21 3.65 9.15
CA GLU A 209 -24.19 3.49 8.07
C GLU A 209 -23.45 3.52 6.73
N THR A 210 -23.48 2.40 6.03
CA THR A 210 -22.90 2.31 4.70
C THR A 210 -23.95 2.65 3.65
N HIS A 211 -23.73 3.67 2.85
CA HIS A 211 -24.64 4.07 1.77
C HIS A 211 -24.60 3.12 0.55
N GLY A 212 -23.71 2.13 0.59
CA GLY A 212 -23.47 1.22 -0.54
C GLY A 212 -24.43 0.02 -0.66
N THR A 213 -25.15 -0.34 0.40
CA THR A 213 -26.01 -1.57 0.38
C THR A 213 -27.22 -1.46 -0.54
N ALA A 214 -27.73 -0.26 -0.79
CA ALA A 214 -28.90 -0.04 -1.65
C ALA A 214 -28.61 -0.28 -3.15
N ASN A 215 -27.35 -0.35 -3.56
CA ASN A 215 -26.98 -0.41 -4.99
C ASN A 215 -25.96 -1.49 -5.33
N THR A 216 -25.68 -2.43 -4.43
CA THR A 216 -24.68 -3.50 -4.66
C THR A 216 -25.04 -4.35 -5.88
N ALA A 217 -26.31 -4.64 -6.11
CA ALA A 217 -26.77 -5.42 -7.26
C ALA A 217 -26.50 -4.67 -8.58
N ALA A 218 -26.78 -3.35 -8.64
CA ALA A 218 -26.50 -2.55 -9.83
C ALA A 218 -24.98 -2.44 -10.06
N LEU A 219 -24.19 -2.27 -9.02
CA LEU A 219 -22.73 -2.23 -9.13
C LEU A 219 -22.15 -3.56 -9.63
N LEU A 220 -22.66 -4.70 -9.15
CA LEU A 220 -22.26 -6.02 -9.66
C LEU A 220 -22.59 -6.19 -11.15
N GLU A 221 -23.76 -5.70 -11.57
CA GLU A 221 -24.17 -5.71 -12.98
C GLU A 221 -23.27 -4.80 -13.83
N ASP A 222 -22.95 -3.60 -13.35
CA ASP A 222 -22.05 -2.67 -14.04
C ASP A 222 -20.63 -3.21 -14.17
N ILE A 223 -20.11 -3.86 -13.12
CA ILE A 223 -18.79 -4.53 -13.17
C ILE A 223 -18.80 -5.66 -14.22
N GLN A 224 -19.86 -6.47 -14.28
CA GLN A 224 -19.98 -7.55 -15.26
C GLN A 224 -20.13 -7.04 -16.69
N LYS A 225 -20.76 -5.88 -16.89
CA LYS A 225 -20.86 -5.25 -18.21
C LYS A 225 -19.54 -4.65 -18.67
N ALA A 226 -18.77 -4.08 -17.72
CA ALA A 226 -17.52 -3.40 -18.03
C ALA A 226 -16.32 -4.35 -18.16
N PHE A 227 -16.33 -5.47 -17.45
CA PHE A 227 -15.20 -6.40 -17.37
C PHE A 227 -15.64 -7.85 -17.58
N ASN A 228 -14.81 -8.61 -18.27
CA ASN A 228 -14.95 -10.06 -18.33
C ASN A 228 -14.50 -10.68 -17.00
N ILE A 229 -15.46 -10.93 -16.11
CA ILE A 229 -15.22 -11.47 -14.77
C ILE A 229 -15.03 -12.99 -14.84
N SER A 230 -13.87 -13.46 -14.39
CA SER A 230 -13.54 -14.88 -14.40
C SER A 230 -12.79 -15.30 -13.13
N PRO A 231 -13.08 -16.48 -12.56
CA PRO A 231 -12.31 -17.04 -11.46
C PRO A 231 -10.82 -17.25 -11.78
N TRP A 232 -10.47 -17.44 -13.05
CA TRP A 232 -9.08 -17.59 -13.49
C TRP A 232 -8.22 -16.37 -13.23
N LEU A 233 -8.81 -15.19 -13.09
CA LEU A 233 -8.11 -13.96 -12.76
C LEU A 233 -7.48 -14.01 -11.35
N PHE A 234 -8.00 -14.85 -10.45
CA PHE A 234 -7.40 -15.07 -9.12
C PHE A 234 -6.06 -15.82 -9.16
N LEU A 235 -5.75 -16.47 -10.28
CA LEU A 235 -4.48 -17.17 -10.42
C LEU A 235 -3.28 -16.21 -10.23
N VAL A 236 -3.40 -14.97 -10.73
CA VAL A 236 -2.32 -13.98 -10.62
C VAL A 236 -2.04 -13.58 -9.17
N PRO A 237 -3.01 -13.10 -8.36
CA PRO A 237 -2.75 -12.83 -6.95
C PRO A 237 -2.29 -14.07 -6.16
N ILE A 238 -2.81 -15.26 -6.47
CA ILE A 238 -2.37 -16.50 -5.82
C ILE A 238 -0.89 -16.78 -6.12
N ILE A 239 -0.44 -16.61 -7.37
CA ILE A 239 0.98 -16.76 -7.74
C ILE A 239 1.83 -15.72 -7.01
N VAL A 240 1.40 -14.45 -7.00
CA VAL A 240 2.15 -13.37 -6.31
C VAL A 240 2.29 -13.66 -4.82
N ILE A 241 1.19 -14.01 -4.14
CA ILE A 241 1.22 -14.39 -2.72
C ILE A 241 2.11 -15.61 -2.51
N GLY A 242 2.02 -16.61 -3.39
CA GLY A 242 2.87 -17.81 -3.34
C GLY A 242 4.38 -17.50 -3.47
N LEU A 243 4.75 -16.55 -4.34
CA LEU A 243 6.14 -16.09 -4.46
C LEU A 243 6.62 -15.41 -3.18
N ILE A 244 5.77 -14.55 -2.60
CA ILE A 244 6.11 -13.83 -1.38
C ILE A 244 6.25 -14.80 -0.19
N VAL A 245 5.35 -15.75 -0.03
CA VAL A 245 5.43 -16.80 1.00
C VAL A 245 6.69 -17.65 0.84
N LYS A 246 7.18 -17.83 -0.40
CA LYS A 246 8.47 -18.48 -0.70
C LYS A 246 9.69 -17.59 -0.47
N LYS A 247 9.53 -16.40 0.14
CA LYS A 247 10.61 -15.44 0.41
C LYS A 247 11.29 -14.87 -0.82
N THR A 248 10.57 -14.79 -1.96
CA THR A 248 11.05 -14.04 -3.12
C THR A 248 11.09 -12.54 -2.76
N GLU A 249 12.11 -11.83 -3.22
CA GLU A 249 12.20 -10.38 -2.99
C GLU A 249 10.92 -9.66 -3.43
N PRO A 250 10.39 -8.73 -2.61
CA PRO A 250 9.12 -8.02 -2.89
C PRO A 250 9.09 -7.38 -4.28
N LEU A 251 10.18 -6.77 -4.70
CA LEU A 251 10.28 -6.13 -6.00
C LEU A 251 10.07 -7.13 -7.16
N ILE A 252 10.65 -8.33 -7.05
CA ILE A 252 10.51 -9.40 -8.05
C ILE A 252 9.07 -9.91 -8.07
N ALA A 253 8.47 -10.15 -6.90
CA ALA A 253 7.09 -10.62 -6.80
C ALA A 253 6.10 -9.60 -7.41
N LEU A 254 6.28 -8.30 -7.15
CA LEU A 254 5.48 -7.23 -7.73
C LEU A 254 5.67 -7.13 -9.25
N LEU A 255 6.92 -7.25 -9.74
CA LEU A 255 7.22 -7.25 -11.17
C LEU A 255 6.53 -8.43 -11.89
N VAL A 256 6.64 -9.65 -11.33
CA VAL A 256 5.96 -10.82 -11.87
C VAL A 256 4.45 -10.63 -11.87
N GLY A 257 3.87 -10.09 -10.79
CA GLY A 257 2.46 -9.76 -10.69
C GLY A 257 2.00 -8.75 -11.74
N THR A 258 2.82 -7.73 -12.00
CA THR A 258 2.57 -6.71 -13.04
C THR A 258 2.59 -7.33 -14.44
N LEU A 259 3.62 -8.13 -14.76
CA LEU A 259 3.74 -8.79 -16.05
C LEU A 259 2.62 -9.81 -16.30
N LEU A 260 2.29 -10.63 -15.29
CA LEU A 260 1.15 -11.55 -15.38
C LEU A 260 -0.17 -10.77 -15.52
N GLY A 261 -0.35 -9.65 -14.80
CA GLY A 261 -1.49 -8.77 -14.96
C GLY A 261 -1.61 -8.26 -16.41
N ALA A 262 -0.52 -7.83 -17.02
CA ALA A 262 -0.51 -7.38 -18.42
C ALA A 262 -0.87 -8.51 -19.39
N ILE A 263 -0.32 -9.72 -19.20
CA ILE A 263 -0.66 -10.91 -20.02
C ILE A 263 -2.15 -11.25 -19.87
N PHE A 264 -2.68 -11.25 -18.66
CA PHE A 264 -4.08 -11.54 -18.39
C PHE A 264 -5.00 -10.44 -18.94
N ALA A 265 -4.56 -9.18 -18.99
CA ALA A 265 -5.29 -8.11 -19.65
C ALA A 265 -5.48 -8.41 -21.14
N LEU A 266 -4.42 -8.84 -21.85
CA LEU A 266 -4.48 -9.22 -23.26
C LEU A 266 -5.43 -10.40 -23.51
N ILE A 267 -5.50 -11.36 -22.60
CA ILE A 267 -6.31 -12.58 -22.75
C ILE A 267 -7.77 -12.33 -22.40
N PHE A 268 -8.03 -11.65 -21.28
CA PHE A 268 -9.37 -11.54 -20.70
C PHE A 268 -10.07 -10.21 -21.02
N GLN A 269 -9.32 -9.14 -21.33
CA GLN A 269 -9.87 -7.79 -21.51
C GLN A 269 -9.40 -7.11 -22.80
N PRO A 270 -9.45 -7.77 -23.96
CA PRO A 270 -8.97 -7.17 -25.22
C PRO A 270 -9.72 -5.88 -25.59
N GLU A 271 -11.03 -5.81 -25.28
CA GLU A 271 -11.86 -4.64 -25.56
C GLU A 271 -11.46 -3.43 -24.73
N ILE A 272 -11.10 -3.63 -23.46
CA ILE A 272 -10.63 -2.54 -22.59
C ILE A 272 -9.29 -2.00 -23.10
N ILE A 273 -8.38 -2.86 -23.53
CA ILE A 273 -7.09 -2.46 -24.10
C ILE A 273 -7.32 -1.62 -25.38
N LEU A 274 -8.19 -2.07 -26.27
CA LEU A 274 -8.56 -1.33 -27.48
C LEU A 274 -9.16 0.04 -27.15
N MET A 275 -10.06 0.09 -26.18
CA MET A 275 -10.67 1.34 -25.73
C MET A 275 -9.64 2.32 -25.16
N LEU A 276 -8.71 1.84 -24.34
CA LEU A 276 -7.69 2.68 -23.70
C LEU A 276 -6.61 3.14 -24.68
N SER A 277 -6.23 2.28 -25.65
CA SER A 277 -5.23 2.63 -26.67
C SER A 277 -5.80 3.50 -27.79
N GLY A 278 -7.14 3.54 -27.95
CA GLY A 278 -7.81 4.19 -29.10
C GLY A 278 -7.59 3.47 -30.43
N ALA A 279 -7.01 2.26 -30.41
CA ALA A 279 -6.76 1.46 -31.61
C ALA A 279 -8.00 0.69 -32.04
N LYS A 280 -8.10 0.38 -33.35
CA LYS A 280 -9.21 -0.41 -33.91
C LYS A 280 -8.99 -1.91 -33.79
N GLU A 281 -7.75 -2.36 -33.70
CA GLU A 281 -7.37 -3.77 -33.63
C GLU A 281 -6.16 -3.93 -32.69
N LEU A 282 -6.09 -5.10 -32.02
CA LEU A 282 -4.90 -5.47 -31.24
C LEU A 282 -3.74 -5.77 -32.19
N ASN A 283 -2.67 -5.05 -32.04
CA ASN A 283 -1.41 -5.26 -32.75
C ASN A 283 -0.23 -5.06 -31.78
N PHE A 284 1.01 -5.26 -32.26
CA PHE A 284 2.21 -5.20 -31.43
C PHE A 284 2.47 -3.80 -30.82
N ILE A 285 1.71 -2.76 -31.21
CA ILE A 285 1.87 -1.38 -30.77
C ILE A 285 0.74 -0.96 -29.80
N THR A 286 -0.41 -1.65 -29.83
CA THR A 286 -1.53 -1.46 -28.89
C THR A 286 -1.27 -2.18 -27.59
#